data_086c029135c2abcdc0aae0c6da7ade34
#
_entry.id   086c029135c2abcdc0aae0c6da7ade34
#
_cell.length_a   1.000
_cell.length_b   1.000
_cell.length_c   1.000
_cell.angle_alpha   90.00
_cell.angle_beta   90.00
_cell.angle_gamma   90.00
#
_symmetry.space_group_name_H-M   'P 1'
#
loop_
_entity.id
_entity.type
_entity.pdbx_description
1 polymer ?
#
loop_
_entity_poly.entity_id
_entity_poly.type
_entity_poly.pdbx_seq_one_letter_code
_entity_poly.pdbx_strand_id
1 'polypeptide(L)' 'MAGWGDDPVMSELQGAMADGWTPVSIREERDGTGTSFDVVTAAKDGEQREFRSDHLAFHRFVEGLMEDFGLSYA' A
#
# COMPACT_ATOMS: atom_id res chain seq x y z
N MET A 1 12.55 -18.42 -6.90
CA MET A 1 11.36 -18.99 -6.37
C MET A 1 10.49 -17.93 -5.74
N ALA A 2 9.23 -18.01 -5.98
CA ALA A 2 8.34 -17.05 -5.40
C ALA A 2 8.38 -17.16 -3.89
N GLY A 3 8.68 -16.09 -3.23
CA GLY A 3 8.70 -16.09 -1.78
C GLY A 3 7.29 -16.16 -1.24
N TRP A 4 7.17 -16.78 -0.12
CA TRP A 4 5.94 -16.77 0.63
C TRP A 4 5.64 -15.35 1.07
N GLY A 5 4.45 -14.90 0.75
CA GLY A 5 4.05 -13.56 1.14
C GLY A 5 4.63 -12.45 0.27
N ASP A 6 5.33 -12.82 -0.80
CA ASP A 6 5.79 -11.82 -1.76
C ASP A 6 4.61 -11.25 -2.51
N ASP A 7 4.52 -9.94 -2.55
CA ASP A 7 3.48 -9.23 -3.26
C ASP A 7 4.14 -8.22 -4.18
N PRO A 8 3.91 -8.30 -5.51
CA PRO A 8 4.52 -7.35 -6.44
C PRO A 8 4.17 -5.89 -6.11
N VAL A 9 2.94 -5.65 -5.66
CA VAL A 9 2.51 -4.29 -5.31
C VAL A 9 3.27 -3.78 -4.09
N MET A 10 3.46 -4.63 -3.09
CA MET A 10 4.25 -4.27 -1.91
C MET A 10 5.67 -3.91 -2.30
N SER A 11 6.29 -4.70 -3.17
CA SER A 11 7.64 -4.43 -3.64
C SER A 11 7.71 -3.12 -4.42
N GLU A 12 6.69 -2.83 -5.24
CA GLU A 12 6.62 -1.56 -5.96
C GLU A 12 6.51 -0.38 -5.01
N LEU A 13 5.68 -0.50 -3.98
CA LEU A 13 5.53 0.56 -3.00
C LEU A 13 6.82 0.78 -2.23
N GLN A 14 7.47 -0.30 -1.80
CA GLN A 14 8.76 -0.19 -1.11
C GLN A 14 9.79 0.51 -1.98
N GLY A 15 9.87 0.13 -3.27
CA GLY A 15 10.78 0.77 -4.22
C GLY A 15 10.45 2.24 -4.43
N ALA A 16 9.17 2.57 -4.50
CA ALA A 16 8.73 3.96 -4.64
C ALA A 16 9.13 4.78 -3.41
N MET A 17 8.93 4.23 -2.21
CA MET A 17 9.32 4.93 -0.98
C MET A 17 10.83 5.17 -0.93
N ALA A 18 11.61 4.19 -1.37
CA ALA A 18 13.07 4.36 -1.46
C ALA A 18 13.44 5.44 -2.48
N ASP A 19 12.58 5.70 -3.46
CA ASP A 19 12.78 6.71 -4.50
C ASP A 19 12.19 8.06 -4.10
N GLY A 20 11.69 8.22 -2.88
CA GLY A 20 11.21 9.49 -2.36
C GLY A 20 9.70 9.65 -2.32
N TRP A 21 8.93 8.63 -2.70
CA TRP A 21 7.47 8.69 -2.56
C TRP A 21 7.08 8.52 -1.11
N THR A 22 6.14 9.32 -0.63
CA THR A 22 5.69 9.30 0.76
C THR A 22 4.23 8.88 0.82
N PRO A 23 3.90 7.87 1.62
CA PRO A 23 2.50 7.51 1.84
C PRO A 23 1.76 8.68 2.49
N VAL A 24 0.61 9.05 1.92
CA VAL A 24 -0.17 10.19 2.41
C VAL A 24 -1.59 9.81 2.81
N SER A 25 -2.12 8.71 2.28
CA SER A 25 -3.45 8.25 2.69
C SER A 25 -3.58 6.76 2.45
N ILE A 26 -4.48 6.15 3.20
CA ILE A 26 -4.78 4.72 3.09
C ILE A 26 -6.29 4.58 3.13
N ARG A 27 -6.83 3.72 2.27
CA ARG A 27 -8.24 3.39 2.32
C ARG A 27 -8.45 1.93 1.99
N GLU A 28 -9.60 1.41 2.36
CA GLU A 28 -10.02 0.07 2.02
C GLU A 28 -11.07 0.14 0.92
N GLU A 29 -10.96 -0.73 -0.07
CA GLU A 29 -11.96 -0.86 -1.13
C GLU A 29 -12.44 -2.30 -1.20
N ARG A 30 -13.70 -2.48 -1.62
CA ARG A 30 -14.26 -3.81 -1.89
C ARG A 30 -14.72 -3.86 -3.33
N ASP A 31 -14.49 -5.01 -3.97
CA ASP A 31 -15.02 -5.22 -5.30
C ASP A 31 -16.40 -5.88 -5.23
N GLY A 32 -16.97 -6.20 -6.39
CA GLY A 32 -18.30 -6.81 -6.47
C GLY A 32 -18.37 -8.24 -5.95
N THR A 33 -17.22 -8.86 -5.69
CA THR A 33 -17.16 -10.23 -5.16
C THR A 33 -16.97 -10.26 -3.65
N GLY A 34 -16.81 -9.09 -3.02
CA GLY A 34 -16.58 -8.99 -1.59
C GLY A 34 -15.11 -9.04 -1.19
N THR A 35 -14.19 -9.08 -2.15
CA THR A 35 -12.76 -9.03 -1.85
C THR A 35 -12.38 -7.63 -1.41
N SER A 36 -11.65 -7.55 -0.28
CA SER A 36 -11.17 -6.28 0.25
C SER A 36 -9.76 -6.02 -0.23
N PHE A 37 -9.50 -4.78 -0.60
CA PHE A 37 -8.18 -4.32 -1.02
C PHE A 37 -7.75 -3.16 -0.14
N ASP A 38 -6.47 -3.13 0.21
CA ASP A 38 -5.88 -1.92 0.79
C ASP A 38 -5.33 -1.07 -0.34
N VAL A 39 -5.60 0.22 -0.28
CA VAL A 39 -5.12 1.18 -1.28
C VAL A 39 -4.30 2.24 -0.57
N VAL A 40 -3.04 2.34 -0.94
CA VAL A 40 -2.13 3.35 -0.39
C VAL A 40 -1.88 4.39 -1.48
N THR A 41 -2.13 5.65 -1.14
CA THR A 41 -1.76 6.76 -2.02
C THR A 41 -0.44 7.33 -1.54
N ALA A 42 0.52 7.43 -2.44
CA ALA A 42 1.81 8.04 -2.16
C ALA A 42 2.00 9.26 -3.04
N ALA A 43 2.73 10.23 -2.54
CA ALA A 43 2.96 11.50 -3.25
C ALA A 43 4.44 11.79 -3.36
N LYS A 44 4.83 12.45 -4.46
CA LYS A 44 6.18 12.93 -4.70
C LYS A 44 6.12 14.08 -5.71
N ASP A 45 6.71 15.21 -5.37
CA ASP A 45 6.85 16.35 -6.27
C ASP A 45 5.52 16.79 -6.91
N GLY A 46 4.43 16.75 -6.13
CA GLY A 46 3.12 17.14 -6.62
C GLY A 46 2.38 16.07 -7.39
N GLU A 47 2.97 14.90 -7.56
CA GLU A 47 2.32 13.76 -8.21
C GLU A 47 1.84 12.76 -7.18
N GLN A 48 0.85 11.96 -7.56
CA GLN A 48 0.32 10.90 -6.70
C GLN A 48 0.26 9.59 -7.45
N ARG A 49 0.49 8.51 -6.72
CA ARG A 49 0.35 7.14 -7.21
C ARG A 49 -0.44 6.33 -6.22
N GLU A 50 -1.22 5.38 -6.73
CA GLU A 50 -1.96 4.45 -5.87
C GLU A 50 -1.38 3.06 -6.00
N PHE A 51 -1.31 2.37 -4.86
CA PHE A 51 -0.84 0.99 -4.77
C PHE A 51 -1.96 0.19 -4.11
N ARG A 52 -2.46 -0.81 -4.82
CA ARG A 52 -3.66 -1.53 -4.43
C ARG A 52 -3.39 -3.02 -4.45
N SER A 53 -3.68 -3.70 -3.35
CA SER A 53 -3.48 -5.13 -3.26
C SER A 53 -4.43 -5.74 -2.22
N ASP A 54 -4.83 -6.98 -2.46
CA ASP A 54 -5.62 -7.77 -1.51
C ASP A 54 -4.75 -8.78 -0.75
N HIS A 55 -3.45 -8.76 -0.96
CA HIS A 55 -2.54 -9.72 -0.37
C HIS A 55 -2.31 -9.46 1.13
N LEU A 56 -2.27 -10.52 1.92
CA LEU A 56 -2.07 -10.37 3.36
C LEU A 56 -0.74 -9.68 3.70
N ALA A 57 0.31 -9.99 2.95
CA ALA A 57 1.60 -9.34 3.17
C ALA A 57 1.52 -7.83 2.96
N PHE A 58 0.74 -7.41 1.96
CA PHE A 58 0.52 -5.99 1.72
C PHE A 58 -0.25 -5.35 2.88
N HIS A 59 -1.29 -6.04 3.36
CA HIS A 59 -2.08 -5.56 4.50
C HIS A 59 -1.20 -5.35 5.73
N ARG A 60 -0.33 -6.30 6.03
CA ARG A 60 0.58 -6.18 7.18
C ARG A 60 1.57 -5.03 6.99
N PHE A 61 2.05 -4.85 5.76
CA PHE A 61 2.92 -3.73 5.45
C PHE A 61 2.19 -2.40 5.66
N VAL A 62 0.93 -2.33 5.22
CA VAL A 62 0.08 -1.15 5.40
C VAL A 62 -0.11 -0.82 6.88
N GLU A 63 -0.31 -1.84 7.73
CA GLU A 63 -0.43 -1.61 9.17
C GLU A 63 0.82 -0.93 9.73
N GLY A 64 2.00 -1.35 9.28
CA GLY A 64 3.25 -0.70 9.66
C GLY A 64 3.34 0.74 9.18
N LEU A 65 2.86 1.01 7.96
CA LEU A 65 2.83 2.37 7.43
C LEU A 65 1.91 3.27 8.25
N MET A 66 0.76 2.75 8.66
CA MET A 66 -0.17 3.53 9.48
C MET A 66 0.49 3.95 10.78
N GLU A 67 1.24 3.06 11.40
CA GLU A 67 1.94 3.36 12.63
C GLU A 67 3.08 4.34 12.40
N ASP A 68 3.90 4.08 11.38
CA ASP A 68 5.10 4.87 11.13
C ASP A 68 4.79 6.29 10.67
N PHE A 69 3.70 6.48 9.92
CA PHE A 69 3.36 7.77 9.34
C PHE A 69 2.13 8.41 9.99
N GLY A 70 1.58 7.79 11.02
CA GLY A 70 0.41 8.33 11.70
C GLY A 70 -0.84 8.34 10.83
N LEU A 71 -0.97 7.39 9.93
CA LEU A 71 -2.10 7.32 9.02
C LEU A 71 -3.16 6.35 9.56
N SER A 72 -4.40 6.55 9.11
CA SER A 72 -5.48 5.62 9.41
C SER A 72 -6.34 5.47 8.16
N TYR A 73 -7.21 4.45 8.17
CA TYR A 73 -8.11 4.25 7.05
C TYR A 73 -9.05 5.45 6.91
N ALA A 74 -9.12 5.92 5.69
CA ALA A 74 -10.03 7.02 5.36
C ALA A 74 -11.47 6.56 5.33
#